data_1eec018192572a3c6b18edf379d29a38
#
_entry.id   1eec018192572a3c6b18edf379d29a38
#
_cell.length_a   1.000
_cell.length_b   1.000
_cell.length_c   1.000
_cell.angle_alpha   90.00
_cell.angle_beta   90.00
_cell.angle_gamma   90.00
#
_symmetry.space_group_name_H-M   'P 1'
#
loop_
_entity.id
_entity.type
_entity.pdbx_description
1 polymer ?
#
loop_
_entity_poly.entity_id
_entity_poly.type
_entity_poly.pdbx_seq_one_letter_code
_entity_poly.pdbx_strand_id
1 'polypeptide(L)'
;MLTSANFIESHLIYRYAATILFVFLLLLVTDSNSSSFDVLARSNVNSVWGALTMEVLARLGVETVVVSPGSRSTPLTLAAERNPKLEAVSILDERTAGFFAVGLAKRTHKPVVLVCTSGSAVVNYHPAVLEASMSGTPLLVLTADRPAELRDCSSGQTIDQLKIFGDSVRAFHEMALPEVSVPLLAYLRQTLVHAVNRSLHGNAGPVHLNFPFRDPLAPSIDAEPIIDAHVLELQATVSTRPCECIGTRVGLDTVALERLASHHRGIIVVGAVNPREGDEAFADAVAMLADKLGWPVLSDVLNPLRGHASDSTALICHYDAFLRQPDQLDSLAPTAILQIGALPTSKVLRGWLGSQDAVSFLLTDRPVNTDPLHRVATPLFGQAHVLAEAMHHLKTDSAWTDSWRAVEAMTVASIDSQLEAIDGLFEGKVAWLLSRHLPVGTPVFLASSMSVRYAEYFWSAGNRACPIQANRGANGIDGTLGTALGMAHRGQPTVLLTGDLAFLHDSNALLATRELKGSLTVVLVNNNGGGIFEHLSVSGMGEVFERHFATPQSVQFDTLCQAYGVEYLHAATWDDFVTAIDGLPAAGVRVIEVRTDRKADKMQLNRVLAAD
;
A
#
# COMPACT_ATOMS: atom_id res chain seq x y z
N MET A 1 13.67 64.59 27.97
CA MET A 1 12.62 64.06 27.09
C MET A 1 13.08 64.07 25.62
N LEU A 2 14.16 63.39 25.26
CA LEU A 2 14.67 63.32 23.88
C LEU A 2 15.41 62.01 23.58
N THR A 3 14.90 60.87 24.13
CA THR A 3 15.51 59.55 23.94
C THR A 3 14.55 58.42 23.53
N SER A 4 13.24 58.71 23.40
CA SER A 4 12.25 57.68 23.03
C SER A 4 11.80 57.71 21.56
N ALA A 5 12.01 58.82 20.84
CA ALA A 5 11.61 58.93 19.43
C ALA A 5 12.58 58.20 18.47
N ASN A 6 13.89 58.26 18.74
CA ASN A 6 14.89 57.60 17.89
C ASN A 6 14.92 56.07 17.97
N PHE A 7 14.29 55.46 19.01
CA PHE A 7 14.25 54.00 19.14
C PHE A 7 13.09 53.38 18.34
N ILE A 8 12.02 54.12 18.13
CA ILE A 8 10.85 53.67 17.33
C ILE A 8 11.13 53.78 15.83
N GLU A 9 11.78 54.86 15.39
CA GLU A 9 12.17 55.02 13.97
C GLU A 9 13.21 53.98 13.52
N SER A 10 14.21 53.65 14.35
CA SER A 10 15.18 52.61 14.01
C SER A 10 14.53 51.22 13.90
N HIS A 11 13.56 50.87 14.73
CA HIS A 11 12.84 49.58 14.64
C HIS A 11 11.92 49.48 13.41
N LEU A 12 11.31 50.61 12.98
CA LEU A 12 10.52 50.63 11.73
C LEU A 12 11.41 50.50 10.49
N ILE A 13 12.54 51.18 10.44
CA ILE A 13 13.50 51.09 9.33
C ILE A 13 14.11 49.69 9.22
N TYR A 14 14.44 49.02 10.36
CA TYR A 14 14.89 47.62 10.35
C TYR A 14 13.82 46.64 9.88
N ARG A 15 12.56 46.83 10.25
CA ARG A 15 11.45 46.02 9.76
C ARG A 15 11.19 46.21 8.27
N TYR A 16 11.22 47.43 7.78
CA TYR A 16 11.11 47.73 6.34
C TYR A 16 12.30 47.19 5.55
N ALA A 17 13.52 47.37 6.04
CA ALA A 17 14.72 46.82 5.40
C ALA A 17 14.71 45.27 5.40
N ALA A 18 14.30 44.63 6.49
CA ALA A 18 14.17 43.18 6.56
C ALA A 18 13.05 42.64 5.63
N THR A 19 11.95 43.38 5.50
CA THR A 19 10.86 43.04 4.56
C THR A 19 11.28 43.23 3.11
N ILE A 20 12.01 44.30 2.81
CA ILE A 20 12.56 44.57 1.46
C ILE A 20 13.66 43.56 1.14
N LEU A 21 14.53 43.22 2.08
CA LEU A 21 15.57 42.18 1.90
C LEU A 21 14.95 40.78 1.75
N PHE A 22 13.88 40.49 2.48
CA PHE A 22 13.13 39.26 2.35
C PHE A 22 12.39 39.14 1.00
N VAL A 23 11.81 40.24 0.53
CA VAL A 23 11.22 40.33 -0.82
C VAL A 23 12.32 40.27 -1.90
N PHE A 24 13.49 40.88 -1.69
CA PHE A 24 14.63 40.79 -2.61
C PHE A 24 15.29 39.42 -2.62
N LEU A 25 15.37 38.73 -1.47
CA LEU A 25 15.81 37.35 -1.39
C LEU A 25 14.78 36.37 -2.01
N LEU A 26 13.49 36.63 -1.88
CA LEU A 26 12.45 35.93 -2.61
C LEU A 26 12.55 36.16 -4.13
N LEU A 27 12.95 37.32 -4.59
CA LEU A 27 13.17 37.65 -6.01
C LEU A 27 14.49 37.09 -6.57
N LEU A 28 15.48 36.80 -5.73
CA LEU A 28 16.76 36.18 -6.14
C LEU A 28 16.78 34.68 -6.14
N VAL A 29 15.76 34.03 -5.57
CA VAL A 29 15.57 32.55 -5.60
C VAL A 29 14.65 32.10 -6.75
N THR A 30 14.19 33.01 -7.59
CA THR A 30 13.56 32.62 -8.85
C THR A 30 14.64 32.19 -9.83
N ASP A 31 14.92 30.88 -9.81
CA ASP A 31 15.57 30.21 -10.93
C ASP A 31 14.90 30.70 -12.24
N SER A 32 15.72 31.17 -13.15
CA SER A 32 15.34 31.66 -14.47
C SER A 32 14.96 30.56 -15.45
N ASN A 33 14.15 29.59 -15.00
CA ASN A 33 13.54 28.55 -15.83
C ASN A 33 12.04 28.82 -15.95
N SER A 34 11.63 29.23 -17.16
CA SER A 34 10.28 29.30 -17.74
C SER A 34 9.12 29.18 -16.73
N SER A 35 8.28 30.21 -16.66
CA SER A 35 7.06 30.20 -15.82
C SER A 35 6.36 28.83 -15.92
N SER A 36 6.14 28.14 -14.81
CA SER A 36 5.41 26.87 -14.75
C SER A 36 3.98 26.98 -15.29
N PHE A 37 3.51 28.21 -15.57
CA PHE A 37 2.19 28.51 -16.08
C PHE A 37 2.27 29.11 -17.49
N ASP A 38 2.02 28.27 -18.49
CA ASP A 38 1.91 28.68 -19.89
C ASP A 38 0.65 29.52 -20.16
N VAL A 39 0.52 30.05 -21.38
CA VAL A 39 -0.63 30.88 -21.81
C VAL A 39 -1.92 30.05 -21.75
N LEU A 40 -1.88 28.77 -22.16
CA LEU A 40 -3.06 27.92 -22.17
C LEU A 40 -3.56 27.60 -20.75
N ALA A 41 -2.65 27.50 -19.79
CA ALA A 41 -3.00 27.34 -18.38
C ALA A 41 -3.74 28.54 -17.80
N ARG A 42 -3.72 29.69 -18.49
CA ARG A 42 -4.31 30.97 -18.07
C ARG A 42 -5.41 31.47 -19.01
N SER A 43 -5.87 30.63 -19.95
CA SER A 43 -6.80 31.01 -21.01
C SER A 43 -8.27 31.03 -20.60
N ASN A 44 -8.65 30.29 -19.58
CA ASN A 44 -9.98 30.30 -18.95
C ASN A 44 -9.91 29.95 -17.46
N VAL A 45 -11.00 30.16 -16.77
CA VAL A 45 -11.10 29.98 -15.30
C VAL A 45 -10.78 28.54 -14.87
N ASN A 46 -11.30 27.55 -15.60
CA ASN A 46 -11.08 26.13 -15.28
C ASN A 46 -9.61 25.74 -15.48
N SER A 47 -8.97 26.27 -16.56
CA SER A 47 -7.56 26.03 -16.82
C SER A 47 -6.66 26.60 -15.71
N VAL A 48 -7.00 27.79 -15.20
CA VAL A 48 -6.31 28.40 -14.03
C VAL A 48 -6.40 27.50 -12.81
N TRP A 49 -7.59 27.00 -12.49
CA TRP A 49 -7.79 26.11 -11.34
C TRP A 49 -7.08 24.77 -11.51
N GLY A 50 -7.16 24.18 -12.71
CA GLY A 50 -6.44 22.94 -13.01
C GLY A 50 -4.92 23.12 -12.86
N ALA A 51 -4.37 24.15 -13.46
CA ALA A 51 -2.93 24.45 -13.42
C ALA A 51 -2.45 24.71 -11.97
N LEU A 52 -3.17 25.54 -11.21
CA LEU A 52 -2.83 25.79 -9.81
C LEU A 52 -2.95 24.51 -8.96
N THR A 53 -3.98 23.69 -9.19
CA THR A 53 -4.14 22.39 -8.50
C THR A 53 -2.91 21.52 -8.69
N MET A 54 -2.51 21.28 -9.93
CA MET A 54 -1.41 20.38 -10.25
C MET A 54 -0.06 20.93 -9.80
N GLU A 55 0.18 22.23 -9.91
CA GLU A 55 1.42 22.85 -9.43
C GLU A 55 1.53 22.77 -7.89
N VAL A 56 0.46 23.05 -7.16
CA VAL A 56 0.44 22.92 -5.70
C VAL A 56 0.70 21.47 -5.27
N LEU A 57 0.03 20.49 -5.91
CA LEU A 57 0.22 19.08 -5.58
C LEU A 57 1.65 18.63 -5.88
N ALA A 58 2.24 19.05 -7.01
CA ALA A 58 3.64 18.77 -7.34
C ALA A 58 4.61 19.33 -6.28
N ARG A 59 4.38 20.57 -5.83
CA ARG A 59 5.18 21.20 -4.76
C ARG A 59 5.02 20.53 -3.40
N LEU A 60 3.91 19.83 -3.19
CA LEU A 60 3.66 19.03 -1.97
C LEU A 60 4.20 17.59 -2.06
N GLY A 61 4.95 17.27 -3.13
CA GLY A 61 5.61 15.96 -3.29
C GLY A 61 4.79 14.88 -4.00
N VAL A 62 3.66 15.25 -4.62
CA VAL A 62 2.98 14.37 -5.58
C VAL A 62 3.86 14.26 -6.83
N GLU A 63 4.05 13.05 -7.33
CA GLU A 63 4.84 12.76 -8.53
C GLU A 63 4.01 12.19 -9.68
N THR A 64 2.90 11.51 -9.36
CA THR A 64 2.10 10.80 -10.36
C THR A 64 0.62 11.12 -10.23
N VAL A 65 -0.01 11.35 -11.38
CA VAL A 65 -1.44 11.55 -11.56
C VAL A 65 -1.96 10.45 -12.50
N VAL A 66 -2.79 9.56 -12.01
CA VAL A 66 -3.45 8.53 -12.80
C VAL A 66 -4.77 9.09 -13.30
N VAL A 67 -4.94 9.12 -14.61
CA VAL A 67 -6.06 9.75 -15.29
C VAL A 67 -6.90 8.71 -16.00
N SER A 68 -8.21 8.68 -15.72
CA SER A 68 -9.17 7.95 -16.55
C SER A 68 -9.88 8.90 -17.52
N PRO A 69 -10.09 8.49 -18.80
CA PRO A 69 -10.59 9.38 -19.84
C PRO A 69 -11.98 9.95 -19.55
N GLY A 70 -12.17 11.22 -19.85
CA GLY A 70 -13.50 11.84 -19.75
C GLY A 70 -13.49 13.35 -19.97
N SER A 71 -14.58 13.88 -20.50
CA SER A 71 -14.66 15.30 -20.89
C SER A 71 -14.66 16.26 -19.69
N ARG A 72 -15.42 15.96 -18.63
CA ARG A 72 -15.56 16.90 -17.50
C ARG A 72 -14.25 17.10 -16.74
N SER A 73 -13.35 16.13 -16.75
CA SER A 73 -12.02 16.22 -16.13
C SER A 73 -10.97 16.95 -16.98
N THR A 74 -11.31 17.43 -18.17
CA THR A 74 -10.36 18.11 -19.08
C THR A 74 -9.47 19.14 -18.38
N PRO A 75 -9.96 20.04 -17.50
CA PRO A 75 -9.09 21.02 -16.85
C PRO A 75 -7.98 20.38 -16.00
N LEU A 76 -8.31 19.33 -15.26
CA LEU A 76 -7.35 18.61 -14.40
C LEU A 76 -6.40 17.74 -15.25
N THR A 77 -6.93 17.04 -16.25
CA THR A 77 -6.14 16.18 -17.14
C THR A 77 -5.06 16.96 -17.91
N LEU A 78 -5.45 18.05 -18.56
CA LEU A 78 -4.51 18.88 -19.31
C LEU A 78 -3.47 19.55 -18.41
N ALA A 79 -3.86 19.94 -17.21
CA ALA A 79 -2.93 20.51 -16.25
C ALA A 79 -1.92 19.47 -15.74
N ALA A 80 -2.34 18.24 -15.50
CA ALA A 80 -1.44 17.15 -15.11
C ALA A 80 -0.41 16.85 -16.22
N GLU A 81 -0.88 16.67 -17.46
CA GLU A 81 -0.03 16.37 -18.62
C GLU A 81 1.01 17.46 -18.92
N ARG A 82 0.65 18.72 -18.70
CA ARG A 82 1.52 19.87 -18.99
C ARG A 82 2.47 20.25 -17.85
N ASN A 83 2.28 19.72 -16.67
CA ASN A 83 3.16 20.02 -15.55
C ASN A 83 4.42 19.12 -15.62
N PRO A 84 5.62 19.69 -15.89
CA PRO A 84 6.83 18.89 -16.08
C PRO A 84 7.32 18.18 -14.81
N LYS A 85 6.74 18.50 -13.65
CA LYS A 85 7.06 17.88 -12.36
C LYS A 85 6.19 16.64 -12.08
N LEU A 86 5.16 16.41 -12.89
CA LEU A 86 4.21 15.32 -12.72
C LEU A 86 4.31 14.33 -13.88
N GLU A 87 4.03 13.08 -13.58
CA GLU A 87 3.76 12.07 -14.60
C GLU A 87 2.25 11.83 -14.67
N ALA A 88 1.66 12.07 -15.83
CA ALA A 88 0.28 11.69 -16.12
C ALA A 88 0.27 10.28 -16.72
N VAL A 89 -0.42 9.34 -16.07
CA VAL A 89 -0.57 7.94 -16.53
C VAL A 89 -2.02 7.72 -16.93
N SER A 90 -2.28 7.38 -18.20
CA SER A 90 -3.63 7.22 -18.72
C SER A 90 -4.11 5.78 -18.61
N ILE A 91 -5.14 5.51 -17.79
CA ILE A 91 -5.72 4.18 -17.61
C ILE A 91 -7.21 4.21 -17.91
N LEU A 92 -7.64 3.40 -18.89
CA LEU A 92 -9.00 3.40 -19.41
C LEU A 92 -10.06 3.02 -18.37
N ASP A 93 -9.81 1.95 -17.61
CA ASP A 93 -10.71 1.41 -16.59
C ASP A 93 -10.43 2.06 -15.25
N GLU A 94 -11.41 2.76 -14.68
CA GLU A 94 -11.26 3.48 -13.42
C GLU A 94 -10.97 2.54 -12.23
N ARG A 95 -11.53 1.33 -12.21
CA ARG A 95 -11.20 0.35 -11.18
C ARG A 95 -9.72 -0.01 -11.22
N THR A 96 -9.20 -0.31 -12.40
CA THR A 96 -7.78 -0.57 -12.61
C THR A 96 -6.92 0.66 -12.24
N ALA A 97 -7.33 1.85 -12.66
CA ALA A 97 -6.63 3.10 -12.33
C ALA A 97 -6.51 3.31 -10.82
N GLY A 98 -7.61 3.06 -10.09
CA GLY A 98 -7.64 3.13 -8.64
C GLY A 98 -6.64 2.17 -7.99
N PHE A 99 -6.63 0.91 -8.38
CA PHE A 99 -5.72 -0.09 -7.82
C PHE A 99 -4.26 0.10 -8.28
N PHE A 100 -4.03 0.59 -9.49
CA PHE A 100 -2.70 1.01 -9.93
C PHE A 100 -2.14 2.12 -9.02
N ALA A 101 -2.95 3.12 -8.71
CA ALA A 101 -2.58 4.16 -7.77
C ALA A 101 -2.29 3.63 -6.36
N VAL A 102 -3.08 2.63 -5.88
CA VAL A 102 -2.82 1.94 -4.61
C VAL A 102 -1.44 1.29 -4.62
N GLY A 103 -1.11 0.53 -5.67
CA GLY A 103 0.18 -0.16 -5.78
C GLY A 103 1.36 0.80 -5.79
N LEU A 104 1.27 1.86 -6.57
CA LEU A 104 2.29 2.90 -6.64
C LEU A 104 2.47 3.62 -5.30
N ALA A 105 1.37 3.99 -4.62
CA ALA A 105 1.41 4.65 -3.32
C ALA A 105 1.94 3.73 -2.21
N LYS A 106 1.61 2.44 -2.22
CA LYS A 106 2.18 1.44 -1.29
C LYS A 106 3.70 1.35 -1.43
N ARG A 107 4.23 1.34 -2.65
CA ARG A 107 5.68 1.25 -2.90
C ARG A 107 6.42 2.53 -2.57
N THR A 108 5.85 3.68 -2.93
CA THR A 108 6.54 4.97 -2.81
C THR A 108 6.34 5.68 -1.48
N HIS A 109 5.32 5.29 -0.71
CA HIS A 109 4.81 6.01 0.47
C HIS A 109 4.39 7.47 0.19
N LYS A 110 4.22 7.83 -1.08
CA LYS A 110 3.79 9.16 -1.54
C LYS A 110 2.33 9.13 -1.94
N PRO A 111 1.61 10.27 -1.82
CA PRO A 111 0.25 10.36 -2.32
C PRO A 111 0.24 10.24 -3.85
N VAL A 112 -0.64 9.41 -4.37
CA VAL A 112 -0.94 9.33 -5.80
C VAL A 112 -2.28 9.97 -6.06
N VAL A 113 -2.36 10.78 -7.12
CA VAL A 113 -3.58 11.46 -7.53
C VAL A 113 -4.35 10.60 -8.53
N LEU A 114 -5.66 10.47 -8.32
CA LEU A 114 -6.62 9.90 -9.25
C LEU A 114 -7.48 11.00 -9.84
N VAL A 115 -7.64 11.03 -11.16
CA VAL A 115 -8.52 11.97 -11.86
C VAL A 115 -9.49 11.21 -12.74
N CYS A 116 -10.79 11.44 -12.56
CA CYS A 116 -11.82 10.93 -13.47
C CYS A 116 -12.89 11.98 -13.78
N THR A 117 -13.70 11.68 -14.79
CA THR A 117 -14.89 12.42 -15.13
C THR A 117 -16.03 12.13 -14.13
N SER A 118 -17.19 12.71 -14.34
CA SER A 118 -18.38 12.54 -13.51
C SER A 118 -19.15 11.24 -13.81
N GLY A 119 -20.10 10.90 -12.97
CA GLY A 119 -21.00 9.77 -13.16
C GLY A 119 -20.42 8.46 -12.62
N SER A 120 -20.65 7.35 -13.30
CA SER A 120 -20.20 6.01 -12.87
C SER A 120 -18.69 5.85 -12.78
N ALA A 121 -17.91 6.67 -13.46
CA ALA A 121 -16.46 6.73 -13.34
C ALA A 121 -15.99 6.85 -11.88
N VAL A 122 -16.64 7.75 -11.12
CA VAL A 122 -16.35 7.97 -9.70
C VAL A 122 -16.59 6.70 -8.88
N VAL A 123 -17.69 6.01 -9.12
CA VAL A 123 -18.09 4.81 -8.37
C VAL A 123 -17.13 3.66 -8.60
N ASN A 124 -16.55 3.55 -9.79
CA ASN A 124 -15.58 2.51 -10.14
C ASN A 124 -14.27 2.62 -9.32
N TYR A 125 -13.93 3.78 -8.76
CA TYR A 125 -12.80 3.91 -7.83
C TYR A 125 -13.07 3.30 -6.45
N HIS A 126 -14.34 3.05 -6.07
CA HIS A 126 -14.70 2.71 -4.70
C HIS A 126 -13.95 1.49 -4.14
N PRO A 127 -13.78 0.37 -4.85
CA PRO A 127 -13.02 -0.78 -4.34
C PRO A 127 -11.58 -0.41 -3.96
N ALA A 128 -10.91 0.38 -4.79
CA ALA A 128 -9.54 0.84 -4.53
C ALA A 128 -9.49 1.85 -3.36
N VAL A 129 -10.46 2.75 -3.26
CA VAL A 129 -10.60 3.69 -2.14
C VAL A 129 -10.81 2.94 -0.83
N LEU A 130 -11.62 1.87 -0.82
CA LEU A 130 -11.83 1.03 0.35
C LEU A 130 -10.54 0.32 0.78
N GLU A 131 -9.83 -0.32 -0.16
CA GLU A 131 -8.53 -0.96 0.14
C GLU A 131 -7.53 0.07 0.68
N ALA A 132 -7.41 1.25 0.05
CA ALA A 132 -6.53 2.32 0.50
C ALA A 132 -6.91 2.84 1.91
N SER A 133 -8.21 2.93 2.20
CA SER A 133 -8.70 3.33 3.51
C SER A 133 -8.27 2.36 4.60
N MET A 134 -8.50 1.09 4.39
CA MET A 134 -8.21 0.04 5.36
C MET A 134 -6.71 -0.19 5.54
N SER A 135 -5.93 -0.13 4.45
CA SER A 135 -4.47 -0.30 4.50
C SER A 135 -3.71 0.97 4.89
N GLY A 136 -4.36 2.14 4.95
CA GLY A 136 -3.69 3.41 5.25
C GLY A 136 -2.85 3.95 4.08
N THR A 137 -3.18 3.58 2.86
CA THR A 137 -2.46 4.01 1.65
C THR A 137 -2.92 5.41 1.22
N PRO A 138 -2.00 6.38 1.04
CA PRO A 138 -2.36 7.76 0.72
C PRO A 138 -2.81 7.90 -0.74
N LEU A 139 -4.04 8.33 -0.94
CA LEU A 139 -4.59 8.68 -2.26
C LEU A 139 -5.27 10.06 -2.22
N LEU A 140 -5.23 10.77 -3.34
CA LEU A 140 -6.00 11.99 -3.57
C LEU A 140 -6.94 11.75 -4.76
N VAL A 141 -8.23 11.61 -4.48
CA VAL A 141 -9.24 11.30 -5.49
C VAL A 141 -9.89 12.61 -5.91
N LEU A 142 -9.55 13.09 -7.11
CA LEU A 142 -10.07 14.31 -7.71
C LEU A 142 -11.12 13.93 -8.75
N THR A 143 -12.40 14.11 -8.42
CA THR A 143 -13.52 13.79 -9.31
C THR A 143 -14.06 15.06 -9.92
N ALA A 144 -14.14 15.09 -11.25
CA ALA A 144 -14.81 16.19 -11.93
C ALA A 144 -16.34 16.01 -11.86
N ASP A 145 -17.07 17.11 -11.68
CA ASP A 145 -18.53 17.09 -11.55
C ASP A 145 -19.18 18.23 -12.33
N ARG A 146 -20.51 18.12 -12.51
CA ARG A 146 -21.32 19.24 -12.96
C ARG A 146 -21.51 20.24 -11.84
N PRO A 147 -21.65 21.53 -12.16
CA PRO A 147 -22.00 22.54 -11.18
C PRO A 147 -23.42 22.30 -10.62
N ALA A 148 -23.71 22.92 -9.47
CA ALA A 148 -24.93 22.66 -8.72
C ALA A 148 -26.22 22.87 -9.54
N GLU A 149 -26.25 23.83 -10.47
CA GLU A 149 -27.40 24.13 -11.34
C GLU A 149 -27.70 23.02 -12.35
N LEU A 150 -26.81 22.06 -12.56
CA LEU A 150 -26.99 20.90 -13.46
C LEU A 150 -27.22 19.59 -12.69
N ARG A 151 -27.32 19.65 -11.37
CA ARG A 151 -27.62 18.47 -10.55
C ARG A 151 -29.12 18.31 -10.33
N ASP A 152 -29.57 17.09 -10.11
CA ASP A 152 -30.96 16.73 -9.83
C ASP A 152 -31.98 17.28 -10.88
N CYS A 153 -31.56 17.37 -12.12
CA CYS A 153 -32.39 17.87 -13.24
C CYS A 153 -32.26 17.02 -14.52
N SER A 154 -31.89 15.74 -14.37
CA SER A 154 -31.67 14.79 -15.49
C SER A 154 -30.58 15.24 -16.47
N SER A 155 -29.63 16.06 -16.06
CA SER A 155 -28.44 16.39 -16.85
C SER A 155 -27.63 15.12 -17.13
N GLY A 156 -27.17 14.96 -18.37
CA GLY A 156 -26.48 13.75 -18.81
C GLY A 156 -25.21 13.48 -18.00
N GLN A 157 -24.98 12.22 -17.62
CA GLN A 157 -23.80 11.74 -16.86
C GLN A 157 -23.61 12.51 -15.54
N THR A 158 -24.70 12.77 -14.83
CA THR A 158 -24.73 13.46 -13.53
C THR A 158 -25.36 12.55 -12.49
N ILE A 159 -24.67 12.38 -11.38
CA ILE A 159 -25.14 11.65 -10.19
C ILE A 159 -24.83 12.51 -8.96
N ASP A 160 -25.34 12.12 -7.80
CA ASP A 160 -24.89 12.72 -6.55
C ASP A 160 -23.50 12.17 -6.19
N GLN A 161 -22.46 13.01 -6.34
CA GLN A 161 -21.07 12.70 -6.00
C GLN A 161 -20.69 13.17 -4.60
N LEU A 162 -21.60 13.85 -3.88
CA LEU A 162 -21.31 14.36 -2.56
C LEU A 162 -21.16 13.22 -1.58
N LYS A 163 -19.96 13.09 -1.01
CA LYS A 163 -19.61 12.02 -0.05
C LYS A 163 -19.87 10.60 -0.57
N ILE A 164 -19.76 10.39 -1.88
CA ILE A 164 -20.08 9.09 -2.52
C ILE A 164 -19.26 7.92 -1.95
N PHE A 165 -18.06 8.18 -1.42
CA PHE A 165 -17.22 7.16 -0.77
C PHE A 165 -17.53 6.99 0.73
N GLY A 166 -18.49 7.74 1.29
CA GLY A 166 -18.88 7.66 2.69
C GLY A 166 -17.68 7.79 3.64
N ASP A 167 -17.60 6.88 4.60
CA ASP A 167 -16.54 6.83 5.61
C ASP A 167 -15.24 6.17 5.09
N SER A 168 -15.20 5.75 3.84
CA SER A 168 -14.00 5.16 3.23
C SER A 168 -12.91 6.20 2.92
N VAL A 169 -13.16 7.49 3.09
CA VAL A 169 -12.18 8.57 2.92
C VAL A 169 -11.88 9.29 4.24
N ARG A 170 -10.67 9.82 4.36
CA ARG A 170 -10.24 10.58 5.55
C ARG A 170 -10.82 11.98 5.62
N ALA A 171 -11.15 12.54 4.45
CA ALA A 171 -11.83 13.81 4.30
C ALA A 171 -12.53 13.86 2.94
N PHE A 172 -13.58 14.65 2.87
CA PHE A 172 -14.27 15.03 1.65
C PHE A 172 -14.39 16.54 1.56
N HIS A 173 -14.14 17.10 0.37
CA HIS A 173 -14.40 18.51 0.06
C HIS A 173 -15.17 18.63 -1.25
N GLU A 174 -16.30 19.32 -1.20
CA GLU A 174 -16.90 19.91 -2.39
C GLU A 174 -16.15 21.22 -2.67
N MET A 175 -15.40 21.24 -3.77
CA MET A 175 -14.63 22.42 -4.15
C MET A 175 -15.57 23.55 -4.60
N ALA A 176 -15.18 24.79 -4.34
CA ALA A 176 -15.92 25.92 -4.86
C ALA A 176 -15.92 25.91 -6.39
N LEU A 177 -16.96 26.49 -7.01
CA LEU A 177 -16.93 26.76 -8.44
C LEU A 177 -15.71 27.61 -8.80
N PRO A 178 -14.97 27.27 -9.86
CA PRO A 178 -13.82 28.01 -10.29
C PRO A 178 -14.10 29.49 -10.52
N GLU A 179 -13.28 30.35 -9.90
CA GLU A 179 -13.27 31.79 -10.06
C GLU A 179 -11.83 32.29 -9.94
N VAL A 180 -11.47 33.30 -10.75
CA VAL A 180 -10.14 33.91 -10.73
C VAL A 180 -10.19 35.10 -9.80
N SER A 181 -10.13 34.84 -8.50
CA SER A 181 -9.94 35.85 -7.46
C SER A 181 -8.88 35.38 -6.46
N VAL A 182 -8.09 36.28 -5.91
CA VAL A 182 -7.03 35.94 -4.95
C VAL A 182 -7.55 35.15 -3.75
N PRO A 183 -8.69 35.49 -3.14
CA PRO A 183 -9.23 34.70 -2.03
C PRO A 183 -9.58 33.26 -2.40
N LEU A 184 -10.18 33.01 -3.59
CA LEU A 184 -10.56 31.67 -4.01
C LEU A 184 -9.36 30.84 -4.50
N LEU A 185 -8.36 31.45 -5.10
CA LEU A 185 -7.10 30.78 -5.42
C LEU A 185 -6.33 30.40 -4.14
N ALA A 186 -6.34 31.25 -3.12
CA ALA A 186 -5.77 30.96 -1.80
C ALA A 186 -6.53 29.83 -1.08
N TYR A 187 -7.88 29.84 -1.17
CA TYR A 187 -8.72 28.73 -0.69
C TYR A 187 -8.35 27.42 -1.36
N LEU A 188 -8.26 27.40 -2.71
CA LEU A 188 -7.89 26.20 -3.48
C LEU A 188 -6.56 25.63 -2.97
N ARG A 189 -5.51 26.47 -2.95
CA ARG A 189 -4.19 26.09 -2.42
C ARG A 189 -4.29 25.49 -1.02
N GLN A 190 -4.94 26.18 -0.08
CA GLN A 190 -4.99 25.75 1.32
C GLN A 190 -5.76 24.44 1.49
N THR A 191 -6.83 24.24 0.72
CA THR A 191 -7.58 22.98 0.70
C THR A 191 -6.72 21.82 0.21
N LEU A 192 -5.91 22.02 -0.84
CA LEU A 192 -4.98 21.01 -1.33
C LEU A 192 -3.89 20.67 -0.32
N VAL A 193 -3.30 21.69 0.34
CA VAL A 193 -2.33 21.46 1.44
C VAL A 193 -2.95 20.63 2.55
N HIS A 194 -4.18 20.96 2.95
CA HIS A 194 -4.89 20.18 3.98
C HIS A 194 -5.17 18.76 3.51
N ALA A 195 -5.61 18.56 2.27
CA ALA A 195 -5.90 17.25 1.70
C ALA A 195 -4.68 16.33 1.68
N VAL A 196 -3.52 16.85 1.23
CA VAL A 196 -2.25 16.10 1.25
C VAL A 196 -1.87 15.71 2.69
N ASN A 197 -1.92 16.65 3.62
CA ASN A 197 -1.61 16.38 5.02
C ASN A 197 -2.54 15.31 5.63
N ARG A 198 -3.85 15.38 5.34
CA ARG A 198 -4.82 14.39 5.80
C ARG A 198 -4.60 13.01 5.18
N SER A 199 -4.08 12.94 3.95
CA SER A 199 -3.77 11.65 3.32
C SER A 199 -2.54 10.97 3.91
N LEU A 200 -1.59 11.73 4.46
CA LEU A 200 -0.28 11.24 4.91
C LEU A 200 -0.17 11.02 6.42
N HIS A 201 -0.84 11.84 7.25
CA HIS A 201 -0.55 11.89 8.68
C HIS A 201 -1.70 11.39 9.56
N GLY A 202 -1.35 10.90 10.74
CA GLY A 202 -2.26 10.29 11.69
C GLY A 202 -2.83 8.97 11.15
N ASN A 203 -4.14 8.91 10.91
CA ASN A 203 -4.75 7.79 10.21
C ASN A 203 -4.67 8.05 8.70
N ALA A 204 -3.51 7.78 8.07
CA ALA A 204 -3.29 7.97 6.65
C ALA A 204 -4.33 7.22 5.78
N GLY A 205 -4.58 7.70 4.56
CA GLY A 205 -5.54 7.08 3.66
C GLY A 205 -6.08 8.03 2.58
N PRO A 206 -7.12 7.64 1.84
CA PRO A 206 -7.64 8.41 0.73
C PRO A 206 -8.37 9.69 1.18
N VAL A 207 -8.27 10.75 0.36
CA VAL A 207 -9.03 12.00 0.49
C VAL A 207 -9.74 12.28 -0.83
N HIS A 208 -11.00 12.69 -0.76
CA HIS A 208 -11.84 12.98 -1.93
C HIS A 208 -12.06 14.48 -2.09
N LEU A 209 -11.77 15.00 -3.28
CA LEU A 209 -12.01 16.38 -3.71
C LEU A 209 -12.92 16.35 -4.94
N ASN A 210 -14.15 16.88 -4.83
CA ASN A 210 -15.12 16.95 -5.93
C ASN A 210 -15.04 18.33 -6.58
N PHE A 211 -14.71 18.38 -7.88
CA PHE A 211 -14.47 19.63 -8.64
C PHE A 211 -15.65 19.89 -9.58
N PRO A 212 -16.53 20.83 -9.26
CA PRO A 212 -17.59 21.27 -10.18
C PRO A 212 -17.00 22.22 -11.25
N PHE A 213 -17.13 21.84 -12.52
CA PHE A 213 -16.68 22.64 -13.65
C PHE A 213 -17.85 23.05 -14.55
N ARG A 214 -17.96 24.33 -14.89
CA ARG A 214 -18.81 24.87 -15.94
C ARG A 214 -18.08 24.83 -17.29
N ASP A 215 -18.81 24.82 -18.39
CA ASP A 215 -18.20 25.05 -19.71
C ASP A 215 -17.73 26.50 -19.86
N PRO A 216 -16.67 26.77 -20.65
CA PRO A 216 -15.87 25.83 -21.43
C PRO A 216 -14.86 25.06 -20.60
N LEU A 217 -14.68 23.74 -20.90
CA LEU A 217 -13.76 22.89 -20.17
C LEU A 217 -12.31 22.95 -20.68
N ALA A 218 -12.17 22.99 -22.00
CA ALA A 218 -10.86 23.08 -22.63
C ALA A 218 -10.35 24.53 -22.62
N PRO A 219 -9.02 24.71 -22.57
CA PRO A 219 -8.41 26.03 -22.76
C PRO A 219 -8.68 26.54 -24.19
N SER A 220 -8.83 27.84 -24.33
CA SER A 220 -8.97 28.49 -25.65
C SER A 220 -7.58 28.86 -26.18
N ILE A 221 -7.22 28.32 -27.34
CA ILE A 221 -5.88 28.48 -27.93
C ILE A 221 -5.56 29.95 -28.24
N ASP A 222 -6.57 30.70 -28.67
CA ASP A 222 -6.42 32.12 -29.09
C ASP A 222 -6.81 33.11 -27.98
N ALA A 223 -7.08 32.65 -26.75
CA ALA A 223 -7.48 33.54 -25.68
C ALA A 223 -6.27 34.24 -25.03
N GLU A 224 -6.46 35.51 -24.74
CA GLU A 224 -5.52 36.24 -23.88
C GLU A 224 -5.53 35.66 -22.46
N PRO A 225 -4.38 35.68 -21.76
CA PRO A 225 -4.31 35.24 -20.38
C PRO A 225 -5.21 36.08 -19.47
N ILE A 226 -6.11 35.41 -18.72
CA ILE A 226 -7.04 36.09 -17.80
C ILE A 226 -6.43 36.38 -16.42
N ILE A 227 -5.20 35.92 -16.17
CA ILE A 227 -4.44 36.17 -14.96
C ILE A 227 -2.94 36.23 -15.28
N ASP A 228 -2.21 37.03 -14.54
CA ASP A 228 -0.75 37.12 -14.64
C ASP A 228 -0.08 35.84 -14.10
N ALA A 229 0.97 35.37 -14.80
CA ALA A 229 1.70 34.17 -14.38
C ALA A 229 2.34 34.33 -12.99
N HIS A 230 2.83 35.54 -12.68
CA HIS A 230 3.44 35.82 -11.38
C HIS A 230 2.43 35.74 -10.23
N VAL A 231 1.18 36.18 -10.45
CA VAL A 231 0.10 36.01 -9.45
C VAL A 231 -0.17 34.55 -9.18
N LEU A 232 -0.23 33.72 -10.23
CA LEU A 232 -0.38 32.26 -10.05
C LEU A 232 0.81 31.65 -9.32
N GLU A 233 2.03 32.05 -9.65
CA GLU A 233 3.25 31.58 -8.99
C GLU A 233 3.23 31.90 -7.48
N LEU A 234 2.81 33.12 -7.11
CA LEU A 234 2.62 33.49 -5.70
C LEU A 234 1.57 32.62 -5.00
N GLN A 235 0.44 32.32 -5.68
CA GLN A 235 -0.59 31.46 -5.14
C GLN A 235 -0.15 29.99 -5.07
N ALA A 236 0.69 29.54 -5.98
CA ALA A 236 1.24 28.18 -5.93
C ALA A 236 2.33 28.00 -4.86
N THR A 237 2.86 29.11 -4.32
CA THR A 237 3.89 29.02 -3.28
C THR A 237 3.30 28.42 -2.00
N VAL A 238 3.75 27.22 -1.67
CA VAL A 238 3.43 26.52 -0.44
C VAL A 238 4.68 26.41 0.40
N SER A 239 4.53 26.42 1.72
CA SER A 239 5.62 26.01 2.60
C SER A 239 5.88 24.52 2.34
N THR A 240 6.97 24.24 1.64
CA THR A 240 7.34 22.88 1.19
C THR A 240 7.82 21.97 2.29
N ARG A 241 7.80 22.41 3.53
CA ARG A 241 7.99 21.49 4.63
C ARG A 241 6.70 20.69 4.75
N PRO A 242 6.74 19.33 4.52
CA PRO A 242 5.70 18.48 5.03
C PRO A 242 5.45 18.96 6.45
N CYS A 243 4.21 18.98 6.88
CA CYS A 243 3.93 19.16 8.30
C CYS A 243 4.74 18.05 8.98
N GLU A 244 5.96 18.38 9.38
CA GLU A 244 6.65 17.54 10.33
C GLU A 244 5.67 17.50 11.47
N CYS A 245 4.99 16.38 11.64
CA CYS A 245 4.42 16.09 12.92
C CYS A 245 5.61 16.25 13.84
N ILE A 246 5.72 17.40 14.50
CA ILE A 246 6.55 17.52 15.69
C ILE A 246 5.99 16.40 16.52
N GLY A 247 6.70 15.24 16.46
CA GLY A 247 6.16 14.02 17.00
C GLY A 247 5.72 14.40 18.38
N THR A 248 4.45 14.35 18.66
CA THR A 248 4.07 14.04 19.99
C THR A 248 4.90 12.80 20.25
N ARG A 249 6.07 12.96 20.92
CA ARG A 249 6.60 11.88 21.73
C ARG A 249 5.42 11.60 22.65
N VAL A 250 4.55 10.70 22.23
CA VAL A 250 3.63 10.03 23.14
C VAL A 250 4.61 9.37 24.07
N GLY A 251 4.80 9.97 25.25
CA GLY A 251 5.69 9.40 26.23
C GLY A 251 5.15 8.00 26.44
N LEU A 252 5.93 6.99 26.07
CA LEU A 252 5.58 5.61 26.34
C LEU A 252 5.30 5.56 27.83
N ASP A 253 4.10 5.15 28.20
CA ASP A 253 3.69 5.08 29.60
C ASP A 253 4.72 4.20 30.34
N THR A 254 5.46 4.80 31.26
CA THR A 254 6.50 4.09 32.01
C THR A 254 5.93 2.87 32.74
N VAL A 255 4.69 2.94 33.20
CA VAL A 255 3.99 1.81 33.83
C VAL A 255 3.75 0.68 32.83
N ALA A 256 3.36 1.01 31.59
CA ALA A 256 3.20 0.00 30.54
C ALA A 256 4.54 -0.64 30.15
N LEU A 257 5.64 0.14 30.11
CA LEU A 257 6.98 -0.39 29.83
C LEU A 257 7.48 -1.30 30.96
N GLU A 258 7.30 -0.91 32.23
CA GLU A 258 7.65 -1.72 33.38
C GLU A 258 6.86 -3.03 33.40
N ARG A 259 5.57 -2.95 33.07
CA ARG A 259 4.70 -4.12 32.97
C ARG A 259 5.14 -5.06 31.84
N LEU A 260 5.48 -4.52 30.66
CA LEU A 260 6.04 -5.30 29.56
C LEU A 260 7.33 -5.99 29.98
N ALA A 261 8.23 -5.24 30.64
CA ALA A 261 9.53 -5.72 31.12
C ALA A 261 9.44 -6.77 32.24
N SER A 262 8.31 -6.91 32.92
CA SER A 262 8.16 -7.87 34.02
C SER A 262 7.96 -9.33 33.57
N HIS A 263 7.78 -9.56 32.26
CA HIS A 263 7.52 -10.88 31.70
C HIS A 263 8.79 -11.50 31.09
N HIS A 264 9.17 -12.69 31.55
CA HIS A 264 10.36 -13.42 31.06
C HIS A 264 10.05 -14.40 29.92
N ARG A 265 8.80 -14.82 29.75
CA ARG A 265 8.34 -15.75 28.71
C ARG A 265 7.31 -15.07 27.82
N GLY A 266 7.76 -14.09 27.06
CA GLY A 266 6.91 -13.40 26.09
C GLY A 266 7.21 -13.80 24.66
N ILE A 267 6.34 -13.36 23.76
CA ILE A 267 6.52 -13.46 22.29
C ILE A 267 6.23 -12.13 21.65
N ILE A 268 6.93 -11.83 20.56
CA ILE A 268 6.62 -10.71 19.67
C ILE A 268 5.89 -11.29 18.44
N VAL A 269 4.71 -10.79 18.12
CA VAL A 269 3.92 -11.23 16.97
C VAL A 269 3.85 -10.08 15.97
N VAL A 270 4.47 -10.21 14.81
CA VAL A 270 4.51 -9.18 13.78
C VAL A 270 3.66 -9.61 12.59
N GLY A 271 2.57 -8.91 12.38
CA GLY A 271 1.69 -9.15 11.24
C GLY A 271 2.05 -8.30 10.03
N ALA A 272 1.05 -8.06 9.16
CA ALA A 272 1.24 -7.24 7.99
C ALA A 272 1.56 -5.78 8.37
N VAL A 273 2.69 -5.28 7.89
CA VAL A 273 3.11 -3.88 8.02
C VAL A 273 3.73 -3.40 6.71
N ASN A 274 3.67 -2.10 6.47
CA ASN A 274 4.39 -1.42 5.39
C ASN A 274 5.13 -0.24 5.99
N PRO A 275 6.35 -0.46 6.53
CA PRO A 275 7.05 0.52 7.34
C PRO A 275 7.53 1.72 6.49
N ARG A 276 7.26 2.92 6.95
CA ARG A 276 7.67 4.17 6.29
C ARG A 276 9.14 4.49 6.47
N GLU A 277 9.73 3.99 7.56
CA GLU A 277 11.15 4.08 7.87
C GLU A 277 12.03 3.21 6.95
N GLY A 278 11.41 2.31 6.19
CA GLY A 278 12.06 1.32 5.34
C GLY A 278 12.21 -0.05 6.00
N ASP A 279 12.34 -1.06 5.16
CA ASP A 279 12.29 -2.48 5.56
C ASP A 279 13.45 -2.85 6.51
N GLU A 280 14.67 -2.43 6.19
CA GLU A 280 15.87 -2.72 7.00
C GLU A 280 15.80 -2.05 8.38
N ALA A 281 15.44 -0.76 8.44
CA ALA A 281 15.34 -0.03 9.70
C ALA A 281 14.25 -0.61 10.62
N PHE A 282 13.13 -1.08 10.04
CA PHE A 282 12.10 -1.76 10.80
C PHE A 282 12.59 -3.12 11.32
N ALA A 283 13.27 -3.90 10.49
CA ALA A 283 13.80 -5.21 10.89
C ALA A 283 14.82 -5.06 12.03
N ASP A 284 15.73 -4.10 11.93
CA ASP A 284 16.71 -3.78 12.98
C ASP A 284 16.03 -3.35 14.29
N ALA A 285 14.98 -2.55 14.22
CA ALA A 285 14.22 -2.12 15.39
C ALA A 285 13.55 -3.30 16.11
N VAL A 286 12.95 -4.22 15.36
CA VAL A 286 12.33 -5.42 15.92
C VAL A 286 13.37 -6.39 16.47
N ALA A 287 14.50 -6.55 15.78
CA ALA A 287 15.61 -7.37 16.26
C ALA A 287 16.20 -6.83 17.59
N MET A 288 16.41 -5.51 17.68
CA MET A 288 16.83 -4.85 18.93
C MET A 288 15.82 -5.07 20.05
N LEU A 289 14.53 -4.96 19.76
CA LEU A 289 13.47 -5.17 20.73
C LEU A 289 13.45 -6.63 21.23
N ALA A 290 13.57 -7.59 20.30
CA ALA A 290 13.64 -9.02 20.61
C ALA A 290 14.85 -9.36 21.49
N ASP A 291 16.02 -8.80 21.19
CA ASP A 291 17.24 -8.97 21.99
C ASP A 291 17.08 -8.42 23.41
N LYS A 292 16.56 -7.19 23.54
CA LYS A 292 16.34 -6.55 24.84
C LYS A 292 15.33 -7.30 25.71
N LEU A 293 14.27 -7.83 25.11
CA LEU A 293 13.23 -8.59 25.81
C LEU A 293 13.59 -10.07 26.02
N GLY A 294 14.50 -10.61 25.19
CA GLY A 294 14.80 -12.05 25.14
C GLY A 294 13.61 -12.88 24.63
N TRP A 295 12.83 -12.34 23.70
CA TRP A 295 11.62 -12.97 23.19
C TRP A 295 11.76 -13.40 21.74
N PRO A 296 11.20 -14.57 21.36
CA PRO A 296 11.12 -14.98 19.96
C PRO A 296 10.15 -14.06 19.20
N VAL A 297 10.35 -13.96 17.87
CA VAL A 297 9.57 -13.13 16.96
C VAL A 297 8.82 -14.03 15.98
N LEU A 298 7.49 -14.07 16.07
CA LEU A 298 6.62 -14.76 15.13
C LEU A 298 6.27 -13.80 13.99
N SER A 299 6.74 -14.11 12.78
CA SER A 299 6.66 -13.20 11.62
C SER A 299 5.71 -13.70 10.56
N ASP A 300 4.66 -12.90 10.24
CA ASP A 300 3.87 -13.06 9.01
C ASP A 300 4.76 -12.81 7.78
N VAL A 301 4.39 -13.36 6.63
CA VAL A 301 5.10 -13.12 5.36
C VAL A 301 4.98 -11.67 4.87
N LEU A 302 3.96 -10.94 5.31
CA LEU A 302 3.66 -9.57 4.88
C LEU A 302 4.34 -8.48 5.75
N ASN A 303 5.54 -8.78 6.22
CA ASN A 303 6.43 -7.82 6.84
C ASN A 303 7.88 -8.10 6.41
N PRO A 304 8.80 -7.17 6.57
CA PRO A 304 10.15 -7.31 6.02
C PRO A 304 11.06 -8.31 6.76
N LEU A 305 10.65 -8.83 7.92
CA LEU A 305 11.55 -9.62 8.79
C LEU A 305 12.05 -10.91 8.12
N ARG A 306 11.19 -11.59 7.32
CA ARG A 306 11.61 -12.81 6.61
C ARG A 306 12.69 -12.53 5.56
N GLY A 307 12.71 -11.33 4.97
CA GLY A 307 13.72 -10.90 4.00
C GLY A 307 15.01 -10.34 4.60
N HIS A 308 14.97 -9.95 5.88
CA HIS A 308 16.07 -9.34 6.65
C HIS A 308 16.36 -10.16 7.91
N ALA A 309 16.38 -11.48 7.80
CA ALA A 309 16.63 -12.36 8.92
C ALA A 309 18.05 -12.18 9.46
N SER A 310 18.18 -12.08 10.79
CA SER A 310 19.47 -12.02 11.51
C SER A 310 19.67 -13.27 12.34
N ASP A 311 20.87 -13.80 12.37
CA ASP A 311 21.21 -14.98 13.19
C ASP A 311 20.99 -14.75 14.69
N SER A 312 21.05 -13.49 15.16
CA SER A 312 20.81 -13.13 16.55
C SER A 312 19.34 -13.22 16.95
N THR A 313 18.41 -12.99 16.01
CA THR A 313 16.97 -12.98 16.29
C THR A 313 16.38 -14.38 16.20
N ALA A 314 15.63 -14.80 17.24
CA ALA A 314 14.81 -16.03 17.14
C ALA A 314 13.59 -15.74 16.29
N LEU A 315 13.76 -15.78 14.96
CA LEU A 315 12.69 -15.55 13.99
C LEU A 315 11.95 -16.85 13.71
N ILE A 316 10.64 -16.86 13.94
CA ILE A 316 9.74 -18.01 13.82
C ILE A 316 8.76 -17.72 12.68
N CYS A 317 8.84 -18.48 11.60
CA CYS A 317 8.08 -18.27 10.37
C CYS A 317 7.10 -19.43 10.06
N HIS A 318 7.39 -20.63 10.56
CA HIS A 318 6.64 -21.86 10.22
C HIS A 318 5.69 -22.30 11.35
N TYR A 319 5.30 -21.35 12.21
CA TYR A 319 4.42 -21.60 13.35
C TYR A 319 3.08 -22.22 12.96
N ASP A 320 2.56 -21.99 11.76
CA ASP A 320 1.29 -22.60 11.31
C ASP A 320 1.39 -24.12 11.28
N ALA A 321 2.55 -24.69 10.94
CA ALA A 321 2.76 -26.13 10.90
C ALA A 321 2.80 -26.75 12.31
N PHE A 322 3.72 -26.33 13.17
CA PHE A 322 3.89 -27.00 14.47
C PHE A 322 2.80 -26.65 15.47
N LEU A 323 2.13 -25.51 15.38
CA LEU A 323 0.98 -25.17 16.24
C LEU A 323 -0.27 -26.02 15.94
N ARG A 324 -0.27 -26.85 14.90
CA ARG A 324 -1.31 -27.86 14.64
C ARG A 324 -1.16 -29.11 15.51
N GLN A 325 0.00 -29.29 16.15
CA GLN A 325 0.33 -30.48 16.93
C GLN A 325 0.12 -30.18 18.43
N PRO A 326 -0.87 -30.81 19.09
CA PRO A 326 -1.24 -30.48 20.48
C PRO A 326 -0.12 -30.71 21.51
N ASP A 327 0.69 -31.74 21.29
CA ASP A 327 1.64 -32.26 22.29
C ASP A 327 2.83 -31.32 22.60
N GLN A 328 3.04 -30.27 21.77
CA GLN A 328 4.15 -29.31 21.93
C GLN A 328 3.69 -27.95 22.48
N LEU A 329 2.39 -27.69 22.57
CA LEU A 329 1.83 -26.36 22.78
C LEU A 329 2.05 -25.81 24.21
N ASP A 330 1.99 -26.67 25.22
CA ASP A 330 2.09 -26.26 26.63
C ASP A 330 3.49 -25.70 26.96
N SER A 331 4.55 -26.26 26.36
CA SER A 331 5.93 -25.79 26.55
C SER A 331 6.19 -24.41 25.93
N LEU A 332 5.41 -24.05 24.90
CA LEU A 332 5.52 -22.80 24.16
C LEU A 332 4.52 -21.73 24.63
N ALA A 333 3.74 -21.97 25.69
CA ALA A 333 2.75 -21.02 26.18
C ALA A 333 3.41 -19.75 26.75
N PRO A 334 3.14 -18.54 26.20
CA PRO A 334 3.70 -17.29 26.65
C PRO A 334 2.91 -16.73 27.85
N THR A 335 3.59 -15.91 28.67
CA THR A 335 2.93 -15.08 29.71
C THR A 335 2.61 -13.68 29.22
N ALA A 336 3.24 -13.25 28.11
CA ALA A 336 2.98 -11.94 27.47
C ALA A 336 3.08 -12.04 25.96
N ILE A 337 2.29 -11.22 25.27
CA ILE A 337 2.26 -11.11 23.81
C ILE A 337 2.39 -9.63 23.44
N LEU A 338 3.43 -9.28 22.68
CA LEU A 338 3.56 -7.98 22.04
C LEU A 338 3.19 -8.13 20.56
N GLN A 339 2.04 -7.61 20.19
CA GLN A 339 1.59 -7.58 18.79
C GLN A 339 2.03 -6.26 18.14
N ILE A 340 2.67 -6.35 16.96
CA ILE A 340 3.05 -5.23 16.10
C ILE A 340 2.27 -5.32 14.79
N GLY A 341 1.49 -4.28 14.48
CA GLY A 341 0.61 -4.27 13.30
C GLY A 341 -0.63 -5.17 13.43
N ALA A 342 -1.15 -5.64 12.30
CA ALA A 342 -2.31 -6.54 12.26
C ALA A 342 -1.95 -7.95 12.75
N LEU A 343 -2.95 -8.77 13.07
CA LEU A 343 -2.69 -10.20 13.33
C LEU A 343 -2.25 -10.92 12.05
N PRO A 344 -1.30 -11.88 12.15
CA PRO A 344 -0.86 -12.70 11.04
C PRO A 344 -1.98 -13.40 10.26
N THR A 345 -1.67 -13.76 9.01
CA THR A 345 -2.60 -14.43 8.09
C THR A 345 -3.04 -15.81 8.61
N SER A 346 -2.18 -16.50 9.36
CA SER A 346 -2.45 -17.83 9.90
C SER A 346 -3.67 -17.85 10.84
N LYS A 347 -4.66 -18.70 10.50
CA LYS A 347 -5.80 -18.97 11.38
C LYS A 347 -5.42 -19.83 12.58
N VAL A 348 -4.45 -20.72 12.41
CA VAL A 348 -3.94 -21.60 13.48
C VAL A 348 -3.30 -20.75 14.56
N LEU A 349 -2.39 -19.85 14.19
CA LEU A 349 -1.78 -18.93 15.15
C LEU A 349 -2.83 -18.06 15.85
N ARG A 350 -3.80 -17.53 15.11
CA ARG A 350 -4.89 -16.71 15.72
C ARG A 350 -5.68 -17.51 16.76
N GLY A 351 -6.05 -18.76 16.44
CA GLY A 351 -6.76 -19.64 17.37
C GLY A 351 -5.92 -19.93 18.61
N TRP A 352 -4.64 -20.25 18.43
CA TRP A 352 -3.71 -20.51 19.51
C TRP A 352 -3.49 -19.28 20.39
N LEU A 353 -3.25 -18.09 19.80
CA LEU A 353 -3.13 -16.83 20.55
C LEU A 353 -4.40 -16.55 21.38
N GLY A 354 -5.57 -16.81 20.80
CA GLY A 354 -6.86 -16.63 21.49
C GLY A 354 -7.06 -17.55 22.70
N SER A 355 -6.41 -18.70 22.74
CA SER A 355 -6.47 -19.66 23.85
C SER A 355 -5.43 -19.41 24.96
N GLN A 356 -4.46 -18.49 24.75
CA GLN A 356 -3.42 -18.24 25.71
C GLN A 356 -3.89 -17.34 26.87
N ASP A 357 -3.59 -17.72 28.10
CA ASP A 357 -3.72 -16.86 29.28
C ASP A 357 -2.49 -15.95 29.41
N ALA A 358 -2.38 -14.98 28.52
CA ALA A 358 -1.23 -14.07 28.42
C ALA A 358 -1.66 -12.61 28.40
N VAL A 359 -0.89 -11.75 29.04
CA VAL A 359 -1.08 -10.30 28.98
C VAL A 359 -0.72 -9.82 27.55
N SER A 360 -1.53 -8.92 26.99
CA SER A 360 -1.34 -8.44 25.62
C SER A 360 -1.00 -6.97 25.57
N PHE A 361 -0.06 -6.65 24.66
CA PHE A 361 0.32 -5.30 24.29
C PHE A 361 0.17 -5.13 22.78
N LEU A 362 -0.42 -4.02 22.33
CA LEU A 362 -0.66 -3.73 20.92
C LEU A 362 0.14 -2.50 20.51
N LEU A 363 1.23 -2.69 19.78
CA LEU A 363 2.02 -1.60 19.23
C LEU A 363 1.48 -1.20 17.86
N THR A 364 1.09 0.06 17.72
CA THR A 364 0.60 0.63 16.48
C THR A 364 0.99 2.11 16.37
N ASP A 365 1.31 2.56 15.16
CA ASP A 365 1.53 3.97 14.82
C ASP A 365 0.25 4.68 14.32
N ARG A 366 -0.86 3.94 14.23
CA ARG A 366 -2.15 4.41 13.74
C ARG A 366 -3.25 4.24 14.79
N PRO A 367 -4.21 5.18 14.90
CA PRO A 367 -5.32 5.08 15.86
C PRO A 367 -6.39 4.10 15.38
N VAL A 368 -6.03 2.84 15.18
CA VAL A 368 -6.93 1.78 14.73
C VAL A 368 -6.86 0.59 15.68
N ASN A 369 -7.98 -0.11 15.85
CA ASN A 369 -7.99 -1.35 16.60
C ASN A 369 -7.46 -2.50 15.72
N THR A 370 -6.35 -3.11 16.13
CA THR A 370 -5.72 -4.24 15.43
C THR A 370 -5.93 -5.59 16.13
N ASP A 371 -6.77 -5.63 17.19
CA ASP A 371 -7.08 -6.85 17.92
C ASP A 371 -8.48 -7.42 17.62
N PRO A 372 -8.62 -8.33 16.64
CA PRO A 372 -9.88 -9.01 16.39
C PRO A 372 -10.17 -10.16 17.37
N LEU A 373 -9.27 -10.43 18.31
CA LEU A 373 -9.47 -11.44 19.36
C LEU A 373 -10.13 -10.86 20.62
N HIS A 374 -10.30 -9.51 20.67
CA HIS A 374 -10.93 -8.79 21.76
C HIS A 374 -10.35 -9.13 23.14
N ARG A 375 -9.02 -9.27 23.20
CA ARG A 375 -8.33 -9.60 24.44
C ARG A 375 -8.18 -8.37 25.33
N VAL A 376 -7.89 -8.59 26.61
CA VAL A 376 -7.49 -7.51 27.51
C VAL A 376 -6.07 -7.08 27.10
N ALA A 377 -5.98 -6.01 26.32
CA ALA A 377 -4.72 -5.55 25.76
C ALA A 377 -4.40 -4.10 26.19
N THR A 378 -3.11 -3.83 26.41
CA THR A 378 -2.60 -2.47 26.64
C THR A 378 -2.16 -1.88 25.31
N PRO A 379 -2.81 -0.82 24.78
CA PRO A 379 -2.38 -0.16 23.58
C PRO A 379 -1.09 0.62 23.81
N LEU A 380 -0.12 0.46 22.93
CA LEU A 380 1.12 1.23 22.86
C LEU A 380 1.11 2.03 21.56
N PHE A 381 1.20 3.35 21.68
CA PHE A 381 1.24 4.22 20.51
C PHE A 381 2.68 4.56 20.18
N GLY A 382 3.14 4.19 19.00
CA GLY A 382 4.47 4.51 18.52
C GLY A 382 5.00 3.53 17.48
N GLN A 383 6.23 3.77 17.06
CA GLN A 383 6.96 2.91 16.13
C GLN A 383 7.86 1.92 16.89
N ALA A 384 8.23 0.82 16.23
CA ALA A 384 9.02 -0.25 16.85
C ALA A 384 10.38 0.25 17.39
N HIS A 385 11.07 1.14 16.67
CA HIS A 385 12.34 1.70 17.11
C HIS A 385 12.21 2.53 18.40
N VAL A 386 11.12 3.32 18.55
CA VAL A 386 10.89 4.12 19.75
C VAL A 386 10.69 3.23 20.98
N LEU A 387 9.94 2.14 20.81
CA LEU A 387 9.77 1.15 21.87
C LEU A 387 11.09 0.44 22.17
N ALA A 388 11.84 0.04 21.14
CA ALA A 388 13.13 -0.62 21.29
C ALA A 388 14.15 0.27 22.05
N GLU A 389 14.21 1.56 21.73
CA GLU A 389 15.09 2.51 22.44
C GLU A 389 14.69 2.70 23.91
N ALA A 390 13.39 2.72 24.20
CA ALA A 390 12.88 2.91 25.54
C ALA A 390 13.06 1.68 26.45
N MET A 391 13.16 0.48 25.88
CA MET A 391 13.38 -0.76 26.65
C MET A 391 14.83 -0.90 27.11
N HIS A 392 15.02 -1.38 28.33
CA HIS A 392 16.32 -1.83 28.84
C HIS A 392 16.51 -3.33 28.63
N HIS A 393 17.76 -3.78 28.57
CA HIS A 393 18.04 -5.23 28.53
C HIS A 393 17.53 -5.90 29.80
N LEU A 394 16.68 -6.91 29.58
CA LEU A 394 16.18 -7.75 30.68
C LEU A 394 17.18 -8.89 30.95
N LYS A 395 17.15 -9.41 32.18
CA LYS A 395 17.77 -10.72 32.45
C LYS A 395 16.84 -11.77 31.83
N THR A 396 17.23 -12.27 30.68
CA THR A 396 16.41 -13.23 29.91
C THR A 396 16.84 -14.66 30.21
N ASP A 397 15.89 -15.58 30.15
CA ASP A 397 16.14 -17.01 30.12
C ASP A 397 16.35 -17.44 28.67
N SER A 398 17.59 -17.69 28.25
CA SER A 398 17.88 -18.13 26.88
C SER A 398 17.15 -19.44 26.53
N ALA A 399 16.86 -20.29 27.50
CA ALA A 399 16.16 -21.53 27.29
C ALA A 399 14.76 -21.33 26.68
N TRP A 400 14.12 -20.18 26.95
CA TRP A 400 12.83 -19.82 26.34
C TRP A 400 12.95 -19.60 24.83
N THR A 401 13.85 -18.76 24.37
CA THR A 401 14.08 -18.50 22.94
C THR A 401 14.66 -19.72 22.23
N ASP A 402 15.52 -20.48 22.90
CA ASP A 402 16.13 -21.67 22.33
C ASP A 402 15.11 -22.80 22.10
N SER A 403 14.07 -22.91 22.95
CA SER A 403 12.98 -23.86 22.72
C SER A 403 12.20 -23.53 21.43
N TRP A 404 11.93 -22.25 21.17
CA TRP A 404 11.26 -21.82 19.94
C TRP A 404 12.15 -22.01 18.70
N ARG A 405 13.44 -21.70 18.80
CA ARG A 405 14.42 -21.94 17.71
C ARG A 405 14.52 -23.42 17.35
N ALA A 406 14.53 -24.30 18.35
CA ALA A 406 14.64 -25.73 18.12
C ALA A 406 13.42 -26.27 17.36
N VAL A 407 12.19 -25.88 17.75
CA VAL A 407 10.97 -26.28 17.06
C VAL A 407 10.93 -25.71 15.65
N GLU A 408 11.27 -24.42 15.46
CA GLU A 408 11.36 -23.81 14.12
C GLU A 408 12.34 -24.56 13.22
N ALA A 409 13.55 -24.84 13.70
CA ALA A 409 14.59 -25.53 12.92
C ALA A 409 14.15 -26.93 12.48
N MET A 410 13.51 -27.69 13.37
CA MET A 410 12.97 -29.02 13.03
C MET A 410 11.87 -28.92 12.00
N THR A 411 10.96 -27.95 12.14
CA THR A 411 9.84 -27.72 11.22
C THR A 411 10.33 -27.31 9.84
N VAL A 412 11.29 -26.38 9.77
CA VAL A 412 11.92 -25.96 8.50
C VAL A 412 12.55 -27.15 7.79
N ALA A 413 13.36 -27.96 8.50
CA ALA A 413 14.02 -29.12 7.90
C ALA A 413 13.01 -30.14 7.36
N SER A 414 11.92 -30.37 8.09
CA SER A 414 10.84 -31.28 7.64
C SER A 414 10.12 -30.73 6.40
N ILE A 415 9.71 -29.46 6.42
CA ILE A 415 9.01 -28.83 5.28
C ILE A 415 9.92 -28.82 4.05
N ASP A 416 11.17 -28.42 4.20
CA ASP A 416 12.13 -28.37 3.08
C ASP A 416 12.32 -29.76 2.46
N SER A 417 12.57 -30.78 3.27
CA SER A 417 12.74 -32.17 2.78
C SER A 417 11.50 -32.67 2.02
N GLN A 418 10.30 -32.36 2.53
CA GLN A 418 9.06 -32.77 1.88
C GLN A 418 8.82 -32.01 0.56
N LEU A 419 9.05 -30.68 0.53
CA LEU A 419 8.87 -29.88 -0.68
C LEU A 419 9.90 -30.22 -1.76
N GLU A 420 11.14 -30.52 -1.39
CA GLU A 420 12.17 -31.02 -2.32
C GLU A 420 11.73 -32.32 -2.98
N ALA A 421 11.17 -33.24 -2.22
CA ALA A 421 10.75 -34.56 -2.71
C ALA A 421 9.47 -34.54 -3.61
N ILE A 422 8.79 -33.40 -3.74
CA ILE A 422 7.60 -33.28 -4.60
C ILE A 422 8.03 -33.04 -6.05
N ASP A 423 7.88 -34.04 -6.91
CA ASP A 423 8.15 -33.94 -8.35
C ASP A 423 6.98 -33.31 -9.12
N GLY A 424 5.73 -33.63 -8.76
CA GLY A 424 4.52 -33.08 -9.38
C GLY A 424 4.31 -31.61 -9.05
N LEU A 425 3.62 -30.90 -9.95
CA LEU A 425 3.31 -29.48 -9.69
C LEU A 425 2.34 -29.35 -8.50
N PHE A 426 2.72 -28.53 -7.53
CA PHE A 426 2.01 -28.25 -6.29
C PHE A 426 2.07 -26.75 -5.99
N GLU A 427 0.92 -26.13 -5.78
CA GLU A 427 0.80 -24.67 -5.57
C GLU A 427 1.70 -24.16 -4.42
N GLY A 428 1.83 -24.91 -3.33
CA GLY A 428 2.67 -24.53 -2.18
C GLY A 428 4.16 -24.46 -2.51
N LYS A 429 4.66 -25.36 -3.38
CA LYS A 429 6.07 -25.38 -3.80
C LYS A 429 6.43 -24.14 -4.66
N VAL A 430 5.45 -23.51 -5.34
CA VAL A 430 5.67 -22.26 -6.06
C VAL A 430 6.17 -21.16 -5.13
N ALA A 431 5.48 -20.92 -4.00
CA ALA A 431 5.89 -19.91 -3.02
C ALA A 431 7.27 -20.20 -2.40
N TRP A 432 7.55 -21.48 -2.11
CA TRP A 432 8.83 -21.94 -1.59
C TRP A 432 9.97 -21.70 -2.58
N LEU A 433 9.79 -22.01 -3.87
CA LEU A 433 10.79 -21.75 -4.92
C LEU A 433 11.00 -20.26 -5.16
N LEU A 434 9.94 -19.44 -5.18
CA LEU A 434 10.07 -17.99 -5.29
C LEU A 434 10.96 -17.43 -4.17
N SER A 435 10.76 -17.88 -2.92
CA SER A 435 11.57 -17.40 -1.79
C SER A 435 13.06 -17.72 -1.91
N ARG A 436 13.42 -18.74 -2.72
CA ARG A 436 14.79 -19.25 -2.86
C ARG A 436 15.50 -18.79 -4.13
N HIS A 437 14.75 -18.56 -5.21
CA HIS A 437 15.32 -18.32 -6.54
C HIS A 437 15.18 -16.87 -7.01
N LEU A 438 14.20 -16.09 -6.52
CA LEU A 438 14.10 -14.70 -6.96
C LEU A 438 15.39 -13.91 -6.70
N PRO A 439 15.80 -13.02 -7.61
CA PRO A 439 16.91 -12.10 -7.36
C PRO A 439 16.72 -11.31 -6.08
N VAL A 440 17.84 -10.99 -5.40
CA VAL A 440 17.82 -10.18 -4.17
C VAL A 440 17.14 -8.84 -4.41
N GLY A 441 16.26 -8.44 -3.50
CA GLY A 441 15.53 -7.17 -3.57
C GLY A 441 14.35 -7.17 -4.53
N THR A 442 13.98 -8.30 -5.15
CA THR A 442 12.81 -8.36 -6.03
C THR A 442 11.52 -8.06 -5.25
N PRO A 443 10.75 -7.01 -5.60
CA PRO A 443 9.45 -6.78 -4.99
C PRO A 443 8.45 -7.87 -5.39
N VAL A 444 7.68 -8.34 -4.41
CA VAL A 444 6.68 -9.39 -4.63
C VAL A 444 5.31 -8.90 -4.16
N PHE A 445 4.31 -9.05 -5.02
CA PHE A 445 2.92 -8.83 -4.66
C PHE A 445 2.19 -10.18 -4.57
N LEU A 446 1.52 -10.42 -3.45
CA LEU A 446 0.78 -11.65 -3.19
C LEU A 446 -0.72 -11.40 -3.32
N ALA A 447 -1.39 -12.17 -4.18
CA ALA A 447 -2.84 -12.15 -4.26
C ALA A 447 -3.47 -12.67 -2.96
N SER A 448 -4.68 -12.22 -2.68
CA SER A 448 -5.54 -12.81 -1.66
C SER A 448 -5.84 -14.28 -1.95
N SER A 449 -6.62 -14.96 -1.10
CA SER A 449 -6.96 -16.38 -1.19
C SER A 449 -5.77 -17.29 -0.80
N MET A 450 -5.41 -18.28 -1.63
CA MET A 450 -4.36 -19.24 -1.28
C MET A 450 -2.95 -18.71 -1.51
N SER A 451 -2.72 -17.81 -2.46
CA SER A 451 -1.38 -17.31 -2.78
C SER A 451 -0.66 -16.71 -1.55
N VAL A 452 -1.32 -15.81 -0.81
CA VAL A 452 -0.75 -15.25 0.43
C VAL A 452 -0.60 -16.31 1.53
N ARG A 453 -1.47 -17.34 1.56
CA ARG A 453 -1.39 -18.41 2.57
C ARG A 453 -0.25 -19.38 2.29
N TYR A 454 -0.05 -19.79 1.04
CA TYR A 454 1.10 -20.61 0.68
C TYR A 454 2.42 -19.88 0.90
N ALA A 455 2.46 -18.58 0.65
CA ALA A 455 3.62 -17.77 1.01
C ALA A 455 3.79 -17.70 2.54
N GLU A 456 2.73 -17.57 3.32
CA GLU A 456 2.79 -17.61 4.79
C GLU A 456 3.35 -18.94 5.31
N TYR A 457 2.95 -20.06 4.71
CA TYR A 457 3.38 -21.39 5.15
C TYR A 457 4.81 -21.75 4.73
N PHE A 458 5.24 -21.31 3.54
CA PHE A 458 6.41 -21.87 2.86
C PHE A 458 7.46 -20.84 2.40
N TRP A 459 7.24 -19.55 2.61
CA TRP A 459 8.24 -18.55 2.27
C TRP A 459 9.38 -18.60 3.29
N SER A 460 10.55 -19.06 2.85
CA SER A 460 11.73 -19.21 3.69
C SER A 460 12.26 -17.86 4.18
N ALA A 461 12.65 -17.80 5.45
CA ALA A 461 13.42 -16.68 5.96
C ALA A 461 14.85 -16.67 5.39
N GLY A 462 15.43 -15.47 5.22
CA GLY A 462 16.78 -15.30 4.67
C GLY A 462 17.13 -13.84 4.46
N ASN A 463 18.21 -13.60 3.71
CA ASN A 463 18.75 -12.25 3.45
C ASN A 463 18.48 -11.80 2.00
N ARG A 464 17.35 -12.19 1.42
CA ARG A 464 17.03 -11.80 0.03
C ARG A 464 16.41 -10.42 -0.07
N ALA A 465 16.01 -9.82 1.04
CA ALA A 465 15.45 -8.47 1.10
C ALA A 465 14.35 -8.20 0.05
N CYS A 466 13.51 -9.20 -0.23
CA CYS A 466 12.38 -9.06 -1.14
C CYS A 466 11.23 -8.35 -0.42
N PRO A 467 10.85 -7.12 -0.82
CA PRO A 467 9.70 -6.44 -0.25
C PRO A 467 8.41 -7.18 -0.64
N ILE A 468 7.65 -7.67 0.34
CA ILE A 468 6.43 -8.45 0.09
C ILE A 468 5.22 -7.64 0.49
N GLN A 469 4.28 -7.46 -0.44
CA GLN A 469 3.05 -6.71 -0.23
C GLN A 469 1.81 -7.46 -0.73
N ALA A 470 0.66 -7.06 -0.23
CA ALA A 470 -0.65 -7.58 -0.65
C ALA A 470 -1.76 -6.55 -0.38
N ASN A 471 -2.93 -6.76 -0.98
CA ASN A 471 -4.14 -6.04 -0.63
C ASN A 471 -4.82 -6.72 0.57
N ARG A 472 -4.43 -6.30 1.78
CA ARG A 472 -4.93 -6.88 3.04
C ARG A 472 -5.84 -5.93 3.81
N GLY A 473 -6.15 -4.77 3.25
CA GLY A 473 -7.16 -3.86 3.79
C GLY A 473 -8.57 -4.47 3.72
N ALA A 474 -9.03 -4.74 2.51
CA ALA A 474 -10.32 -5.36 2.24
C ALA A 474 -10.24 -6.86 1.94
N ASN A 475 -9.06 -7.40 1.64
CA ASN A 475 -8.79 -8.80 1.29
C ASN A 475 -9.51 -9.28 0.00
N GLY A 476 -9.87 -8.39 -0.91
CA GLY A 476 -10.47 -8.73 -2.19
C GLY A 476 -9.50 -9.44 -3.14
N ILE A 477 -10.04 -10.09 -4.17
CA ILE A 477 -9.26 -10.58 -5.33
C ILE A 477 -9.26 -9.56 -6.47
N ASP A 478 -10.16 -8.58 -6.40
CA ASP A 478 -10.21 -7.44 -7.30
C ASP A 478 -8.97 -6.56 -7.14
N GLY A 479 -8.55 -5.94 -8.22
CA GLY A 479 -7.40 -5.04 -8.25
C GLY A 479 -6.04 -5.68 -7.99
N THR A 480 -5.96 -7.00 -7.96
CA THR A 480 -4.71 -7.75 -7.74
C THR A 480 -3.66 -7.40 -8.80
N LEU A 481 -4.02 -7.50 -10.08
CA LEU A 481 -3.13 -7.19 -11.18
C LEU A 481 -2.87 -5.68 -11.30
N GLY A 482 -3.93 -4.86 -11.13
CA GLY A 482 -3.81 -3.41 -11.14
C GLY A 482 -2.83 -2.88 -10.10
N THR A 483 -2.89 -3.42 -8.86
CA THR A 483 -1.96 -3.05 -7.78
C THR A 483 -0.52 -3.49 -8.09
N ALA A 484 -0.33 -4.71 -8.60
CA ALA A 484 1.00 -5.20 -8.97
C ALA A 484 1.62 -4.37 -10.12
N LEU A 485 0.82 -3.94 -11.11
CA LEU A 485 1.28 -3.03 -12.17
C LEU A 485 1.72 -1.67 -11.60
N GLY A 486 0.95 -1.13 -10.64
CA GLY A 486 1.33 0.11 -9.96
C GLY A 486 2.62 -0.02 -9.16
N MET A 487 2.86 -1.16 -8.49
CA MET A 487 4.13 -1.43 -7.81
C MET A 487 5.30 -1.52 -8.79
N ALA A 488 5.10 -2.15 -9.94
CA ALA A 488 6.13 -2.31 -10.97
C ALA A 488 6.46 -1.01 -11.71
N HIS A 489 5.53 -0.05 -11.74
CA HIS A 489 5.67 1.18 -12.50
C HIS A 489 6.83 2.04 -11.98
N ARG A 490 7.83 2.33 -12.83
CA ARG A 490 9.10 3.01 -12.47
C ARG A 490 9.82 2.38 -11.27
N GLY A 491 9.57 1.09 -11.05
CA GLY A 491 10.19 0.30 -10.00
C GLY A 491 11.18 -0.72 -10.55
N GLN A 492 11.67 -1.58 -9.66
CA GLN A 492 12.42 -2.78 -10.03
C GLN A 492 11.48 -3.81 -10.67
N PRO A 493 12.03 -4.77 -11.44
CA PRO A 493 11.26 -5.92 -11.89
C PRO A 493 10.49 -6.55 -10.73
N THR A 494 9.17 -6.57 -10.84
CA THR A 494 8.26 -6.97 -9.76
C THR A 494 7.63 -8.32 -10.12
N VAL A 495 7.36 -9.15 -9.12
CA VAL A 495 6.68 -10.44 -9.28
C VAL A 495 5.31 -10.40 -8.61
N LEU A 496 4.28 -10.87 -9.31
CA LEU A 496 2.95 -11.12 -8.77
C LEU A 496 2.72 -12.63 -8.66
N LEU A 497 2.45 -13.15 -7.46
CA LEU A 497 1.93 -14.51 -7.28
C LEU A 497 0.40 -14.45 -7.16
N THR A 498 -0.33 -15.09 -8.06
CA THR A 498 -1.79 -15.03 -8.14
C THR A 498 -2.40 -16.35 -8.57
N GLY A 499 -3.67 -16.57 -8.17
CA GLY A 499 -4.49 -17.66 -8.69
C GLY A 499 -5.26 -17.26 -9.95
N ASP A 500 -5.80 -18.27 -10.64
CA ASP A 500 -6.57 -18.12 -11.88
C ASP A 500 -7.79 -17.20 -11.74
N LEU A 501 -8.61 -17.37 -10.70
CA LEU A 501 -9.79 -16.54 -10.49
C LEU A 501 -9.44 -15.08 -10.16
N ALA A 502 -8.39 -14.84 -9.39
CA ALA A 502 -7.94 -13.48 -9.09
C ALA A 502 -7.40 -12.77 -10.34
N PHE A 503 -6.66 -13.48 -11.18
CA PHE A 503 -6.16 -12.98 -12.45
C PHE A 503 -7.31 -12.66 -13.42
N LEU A 504 -8.28 -13.57 -13.57
CA LEU A 504 -9.44 -13.37 -14.44
C LEU A 504 -10.34 -12.22 -13.95
N HIS A 505 -10.54 -12.11 -12.63
CA HIS A 505 -11.36 -11.04 -12.05
C HIS A 505 -10.81 -9.65 -12.37
N ASP A 506 -9.50 -9.53 -12.53
CA ASP A 506 -8.81 -8.27 -12.79
C ASP A 506 -8.10 -8.23 -14.16
N SER A 507 -8.44 -9.13 -15.08
CA SER A 507 -7.79 -9.27 -16.39
C SER A 507 -7.83 -7.99 -17.24
N ASN A 508 -8.86 -7.12 -17.05
CA ASN A 508 -8.94 -5.83 -17.74
C ASN A 508 -7.77 -4.89 -17.40
N ALA A 509 -7.07 -5.13 -16.28
CA ALA A 509 -5.87 -4.39 -15.91
C ALA A 509 -4.72 -4.59 -16.92
N LEU A 510 -4.74 -5.65 -17.73
CA LEU A 510 -3.78 -5.83 -18.82
C LEU A 510 -3.82 -4.69 -19.86
N LEU A 511 -4.90 -3.93 -19.97
CA LEU A 511 -4.93 -2.71 -20.80
C LEU A 511 -3.92 -1.65 -20.33
N ALA A 512 -3.62 -1.60 -19.04
CA ALA A 512 -2.67 -0.65 -18.47
C ALA A 512 -1.19 -0.99 -18.75
N THR A 513 -0.90 -2.17 -19.33
CA THR A 513 0.47 -2.57 -19.69
C THR A 513 1.14 -1.62 -20.68
N ARG A 514 0.35 -0.90 -21.49
CA ARG A 514 0.84 0.12 -22.43
C ARG A 514 1.50 1.31 -21.75
N GLU A 515 1.04 1.64 -20.56
CA GLU A 515 1.54 2.76 -19.75
C GLU A 515 2.64 2.34 -18.77
N LEU A 516 2.89 1.02 -18.65
CA LEU A 516 3.86 0.50 -17.69
C LEU A 516 5.30 0.91 -18.08
N LYS A 517 5.94 1.68 -17.22
CA LYS A 517 7.38 1.98 -17.28
C LYS A 517 8.10 1.11 -16.26
N GLY A 518 8.30 -0.16 -16.58
CA GLY A 518 8.88 -1.15 -15.68
C GLY A 518 8.56 -2.56 -16.14
N SER A 519 8.70 -3.52 -15.25
CA SER A 519 8.49 -4.94 -15.55
C SER A 519 7.67 -5.63 -14.48
N LEU A 520 6.70 -6.45 -14.93
CA LEU A 520 5.90 -7.31 -14.06
C LEU A 520 5.93 -8.75 -14.58
N THR A 521 6.39 -9.68 -13.75
CA THR A 521 6.24 -11.11 -14.00
C THR A 521 5.09 -11.64 -13.15
N VAL A 522 4.05 -12.14 -13.80
CA VAL A 522 2.88 -12.75 -13.16
C VAL A 522 3.10 -14.25 -13.09
N VAL A 523 3.26 -14.78 -11.89
CA VAL A 523 3.23 -16.23 -11.62
C VAL A 523 1.77 -16.61 -11.37
N LEU A 524 1.16 -17.19 -12.40
CA LEU A 524 -0.24 -17.58 -12.43
C LEU A 524 -0.38 -19.05 -12.06
N VAL A 525 -0.85 -19.33 -10.86
CA VAL A 525 -1.23 -20.69 -10.47
C VAL A 525 -2.65 -20.95 -10.95
N ASN A 526 -2.77 -21.84 -11.93
CA ASN A 526 -4.05 -22.28 -12.46
C ASN A 526 -4.41 -23.65 -11.87
N ASN A 527 -5.17 -23.62 -10.80
CA ASN A 527 -5.68 -24.82 -10.13
C ASN A 527 -7.14 -25.14 -10.51
N ASN A 528 -7.66 -24.48 -11.54
CA ASN A 528 -9.01 -24.60 -12.07
C ASN A 528 -10.09 -24.23 -11.05
N GLY A 529 -9.93 -23.07 -10.38
CA GLY A 529 -11.00 -22.48 -9.58
C GLY A 529 -10.62 -22.04 -8.16
N GLY A 530 -11.63 -21.88 -7.30
CA GLY A 530 -11.50 -21.36 -5.95
C GLY A 530 -10.92 -22.34 -4.94
N GLY A 531 -9.61 -22.63 -5.02
CA GLY A 531 -8.91 -23.61 -4.16
C GLY A 531 -9.08 -23.37 -2.66
N ILE A 532 -9.22 -22.11 -2.22
CA ILE A 532 -9.44 -21.78 -0.81
C ILE A 532 -10.71 -22.45 -0.23
N PHE A 533 -11.73 -22.61 -1.05
CA PHE A 533 -13.00 -23.20 -0.60
C PHE A 533 -12.92 -24.72 -0.38
N GLU A 534 -11.92 -25.39 -0.97
CA GLU A 534 -11.63 -26.80 -0.70
C GLU A 534 -11.32 -27.08 0.79
N HIS A 535 -10.80 -26.07 1.51
CA HIS A 535 -10.47 -26.12 2.92
C HIS A 535 -11.65 -25.84 3.86
N LEU A 536 -12.84 -25.60 3.31
CA LEU A 536 -14.06 -25.34 4.09
C LEU A 536 -15.01 -26.54 4.04
N SER A 537 -15.91 -26.65 5.03
CA SER A 537 -16.90 -27.72 5.10
C SER A 537 -17.83 -27.77 3.87
N VAL A 538 -18.03 -26.66 3.19
CA VAL A 538 -18.84 -26.57 1.97
C VAL A 538 -18.28 -27.40 0.82
N SER A 539 -17.00 -27.78 0.84
CA SER A 539 -16.37 -28.62 -0.21
C SER A 539 -17.05 -30.00 -0.38
N GLY A 540 -17.79 -30.47 0.63
CA GLY A 540 -18.58 -31.70 0.55
C GLY A 540 -19.93 -31.58 -0.17
N MET A 541 -20.33 -30.39 -0.69
CA MET A 541 -21.67 -30.16 -1.25
C MET A 541 -21.80 -30.50 -2.76
N GLY A 542 -20.87 -31.29 -3.33
CA GLY A 542 -20.94 -31.78 -4.71
C GLY A 542 -21.09 -30.68 -5.76
N GLU A 543 -22.10 -30.81 -6.66
CA GLU A 543 -22.30 -29.87 -7.77
C GLU A 543 -22.55 -28.43 -7.32
N VAL A 544 -23.18 -28.21 -6.16
CA VAL A 544 -23.40 -26.86 -5.61
C VAL A 544 -22.07 -26.21 -5.29
N PHE A 545 -21.13 -26.97 -4.75
CA PHE A 545 -19.77 -26.50 -4.47
C PHE A 545 -19.04 -26.13 -5.76
N GLU A 546 -19.02 -27.01 -6.74
CA GLU A 546 -18.34 -26.78 -8.02
C GLU A 546 -18.87 -25.52 -8.71
N ARG A 547 -20.19 -25.35 -8.72
CA ARG A 547 -20.85 -24.25 -9.44
C ARG A 547 -20.72 -22.89 -8.75
N HIS A 548 -20.82 -22.83 -7.42
CA HIS A 548 -20.98 -21.57 -6.70
C HIS A 548 -19.79 -21.17 -5.83
N PHE A 549 -18.83 -22.08 -5.61
CA PHE A 549 -17.64 -21.85 -4.79
C PHE A 549 -16.35 -22.08 -5.57
N ALA A 550 -16.15 -23.26 -6.10
CA ALA A 550 -14.98 -23.55 -6.94
C ALA A 550 -15.01 -22.74 -8.24
N THR A 551 -16.17 -22.57 -8.85
CA THR A 551 -16.40 -21.75 -10.06
C THR A 551 -15.33 -21.91 -11.14
N PRO A 552 -15.03 -23.14 -11.60
CA PRO A 552 -13.97 -23.37 -12.59
C PRO A 552 -14.29 -22.60 -13.89
N GLN A 553 -13.24 -22.04 -14.50
CA GLN A 553 -13.38 -21.25 -15.73
C GLN A 553 -12.68 -21.96 -16.89
N SER A 554 -13.27 -21.88 -18.08
CA SER A 554 -12.71 -22.50 -19.31
C SER A 554 -11.92 -21.52 -20.17
N VAL A 555 -11.30 -20.53 -19.56
CA VAL A 555 -10.48 -19.51 -20.26
C VAL A 555 -9.10 -20.06 -20.59
N GLN A 556 -8.68 -19.85 -21.84
CA GLN A 556 -7.31 -20.16 -22.28
C GLN A 556 -6.42 -18.95 -22.00
N PHE A 557 -5.51 -19.06 -21.02
CA PHE A 557 -4.68 -17.93 -20.57
C PHE A 557 -3.65 -17.50 -21.61
N ASP A 558 -3.12 -18.42 -22.41
CA ASP A 558 -2.25 -18.12 -23.56
C ASP A 558 -2.94 -17.21 -24.57
N THR A 559 -4.17 -17.55 -24.95
CA THR A 559 -4.99 -16.78 -25.86
C THR A 559 -5.36 -15.41 -25.26
N LEU A 560 -5.69 -15.36 -23.98
CA LEU A 560 -5.97 -14.12 -23.27
C LEU A 560 -4.75 -13.19 -23.26
N CYS A 561 -3.57 -13.70 -22.91
CA CYS A 561 -2.33 -12.96 -22.93
C CYS A 561 -1.99 -12.45 -24.34
N GLN A 562 -2.16 -13.30 -25.37
CA GLN A 562 -1.95 -12.91 -26.76
C GLN A 562 -2.87 -11.74 -27.17
N ALA A 563 -4.14 -11.75 -26.75
CA ALA A 563 -5.10 -10.68 -27.07
C ALA A 563 -4.67 -9.30 -26.51
N TYR A 564 -3.97 -9.30 -25.40
CA TYR A 564 -3.42 -8.07 -24.77
C TYR A 564 -1.96 -7.78 -25.17
N GLY A 565 -1.31 -8.63 -25.98
CA GLY A 565 0.10 -8.48 -26.37
C GLY A 565 1.07 -8.74 -25.22
N VAL A 566 0.69 -9.60 -24.27
CA VAL A 566 1.49 -9.97 -23.11
C VAL A 566 2.22 -11.28 -23.36
N GLU A 567 3.49 -11.36 -22.96
CA GLU A 567 4.30 -12.58 -23.06
C GLU A 567 3.72 -13.68 -22.15
N TYR A 568 3.61 -14.88 -22.69
CA TYR A 568 3.10 -16.04 -21.95
C TYR A 568 4.06 -17.22 -22.03
N LEU A 569 4.29 -17.85 -20.87
CA LEU A 569 5.06 -19.07 -20.71
C LEU A 569 4.23 -20.09 -19.92
N HIS A 570 4.33 -21.37 -20.29
CA HIS A 570 3.77 -22.47 -19.50
C HIS A 570 4.94 -23.25 -18.87
N ALA A 571 5.03 -23.25 -17.55
CA ALA A 571 5.96 -24.06 -16.80
C ALA A 571 5.36 -25.44 -16.55
N ALA A 572 5.81 -26.43 -17.30
CA ALA A 572 5.34 -27.83 -17.18
C ALA A 572 6.12 -28.62 -16.13
N THR A 573 7.30 -28.15 -15.76
CA THR A 573 8.18 -28.76 -14.74
C THR A 573 8.72 -27.68 -13.79
N TRP A 574 9.30 -28.12 -12.67
CA TRP A 574 9.96 -27.20 -11.73
C TRP A 574 11.19 -26.53 -12.34
N ASP A 575 11.92 -27.24 -13.21
CA ASP A 575 13.08 -26.69 -13.91
C ASP A 575 12.65 -25.57 -14.88
N ASP A 576 11.54 -25.75 -15.61
CA ASP A 576 10.97 -24.69 -16.46
C ASP A 576 10.61 -23.47 -15.62
N PHE A 577 9.97 -23.71 -14.45
CA PHE A 577 9.56 -22.64 -13.55
C PHE A 577 10.76 -21.85 -13.01
N VAL A 578 11.77 -22.54 -12.47
CA VAL A 578 12.99 -21.91 -11.93
C VAL A 578 13.71 -21.12 -13.01
N THR A 579 13.87 -21.69 -14.21
CA THR A 579 14.49 -21.01 -15.35
C THR A 579 13.74 -19.73 -15.70
N ALA A 580 12.41 -19.75 -15.67
CA ALA A 580 11.59 -18.60 -16.02
C ALA A 580 11.65 -17.46 -14.99
N ILE A 581 11.86 -17.76 -13.69
CA ILE A 581 11.95 -16.75 -12.61
C ILE A 581 13.37 -16.24 -12.36
N ASP A 582 14.42 -16.99 -12.72
CA ASP A 582 15.80 -16.53 -12.62
C ASP A 582 16.09 -15.35 -13.56
N GLY A 583 15.40 -15.28 -14.71
CA GLY A 583 15.55 -14.25 -15.74
C GLY A 583 14.34 -13.31 -15.81
N LEU A 584 14.15 -12.42 -14.81
CA LEU A 584 13.09 -11.43 -14.88
C LEU A 584 13.31 -10.44 -16.03
N PRO A 585 12.28 -10.15 -16.87
CA PRO A 585 12.41 -9.18 -17.95
C PRO A 585 12.64 -7.77 -17.39
N ALA A 586 13.38 -6.94 -18.14
CA ALA A 586 13.64 -5.56 -17.74
C ALA A 586 12.45 -4.62 -18.01
N ALA A 587 11.52 -5.00 -18.89
CA ALA A 587 10.35 -4.20 -19.25
C ALA A 587 9.20 -5.08 -19.72
N GLY A 588 7.98 -4.55 -19.61
CA GLY A 588 6.76 -5.20 -20.07
C GLY A 588 6.16 -6.18 -19.05
N VAL A 589 5.21 -6.97 -19.50
CA VAL A 589 4.52 -7.96 -18.67
C VAL A 589 4.71 -9.36 -19.23
N ARG A 590 5.08 -10.29 -18.36
CA ARG A 590 5.19 -11.74 -18.66
C ARG A 590 4.26 -12.50 -17.71
N VAL A 591 3.53 -13.48 -18.22
CA VAL A 591 2.75 -14.44 -17.44
C VAL A 591 3.40 -15.81 -17.51
N ILE A 592 3.69 -16.41 -16.36
CA ILE A 592 4.18 -17.77 -16.21
C ILE A 592 3.06 -18.59 -15.58
N GLU A 593 2.41 -19.45 -16.37
CA GLU A 593 1.33 -20.33 -15.87
C GLU A 593 1.92 -21.62 -15.31
N VAL A 594 1.54 -21.95 -14.08
CA VAL A 594 1.76 -23.24 -13.41
C VAL A 594 0.40 -23.90 -13.22
N ARG A 595 0.18 -25.05 -13.87
CA ARG A 595 -1.09 -25.78 -13.79
C ARG A 595 -1.05 -26.82 -12.68
N THR A 596 -1.96 -26.72 -11.74
CA THR A 596 -2.11 -27.65 -10.63
C THR A 596 -3.56 -28.17 -10.54
N ASP A 597 -3.87 -28.95 -9.52
CA ASP A 597 -5.23 -29.41 -9.21
C ASP A 597 -5.57 -29.05 -7.76
N ARG A 598 -6.60 -28.22 -7.54
CA ARG A 598 -6.97 -27.72 -6.21
C ARG A 598 -7.25 -28.81 -5.17
N LYS A 599 -7.74 -30.00 -5.60
CA LYS A 599 -8.04 -31.12 -4.69
C LYS A 599 -6.74 -31.85 -4.31
N ALA A 600 -5.87 -32.07 -5.28
CA ALA A 600 -4.53 -32.62 -5.04
C ALA A 600 -3.69 -31.66 -4.18
N ASP A 601 -3.74 -30.36 -4.46
CA ASP A 601 -3.05 -29.32 -3.69
C ASP A 601 -3.50 -29.33 -2.21
N LYS A 602 -4.82 -29.44 -1.94
CA LYS A 602 -5.33 -29.57 -0.57
C LYS A 602 -4.77 -30.81 0.14
N MET A 603 -4.76 -31.95 -0.54
CA MET A 603 -4.24 -33.20 0.05
C MET A 603 -2.74 -33.08 0.33
N GLN A 604 -1.99 -32.50 -0.60
CA GLN A 604 -0.55 -32.31 -0.45
C GLN A 604 -0.22 -31.30 0.66
N LEU A 605 -0.95 -30.18 0.73
CA LEU A 605 -0.81 -29.21 1.82
C LEU A 605 -1.01 -29.85 3.19
N ASN A 606 -2.06 -30.67 3.34
CA ASN A 606 -2.34 -31.36 4.60
C ASN A 606 -1.21 -32.34 4.98
N ARG A 607 -0.58 -33.00 4.02
CA ARG A 607 0.58 -33.88 4.28
C ARG A 607 1.78 -33.08 4.77
N VAL A 608 2.12 -32.00 4.07
CA VAL A 608 3.30 -31.16 4.41
C VAL A 608 3.13 -30.48 5.77
N LEU A 609 1.92 -30.01 6.11
CA LEU A 609 1.66 -29.33 7.38
C LEU A 609 1.34 -30.26 8.55
N ALA A 610 1.05 -31.54 8.29
CA ALA A 610 0.79 -32.54 9.32
C ALA A 610 2.04 -33.34 9.70
N ALA A 611 3.24 -32.91 9.26
CA ALA A 611 4.49 -33.66 9.44
C ALA A 611 4.58 -34.30 10.84
N ASP A 612 4.78 -35.63 10.82
CA ASP A 612 4.92 -36.49 11.98
C ASP A 612 6.11 -36.14 12.88
#